data_6896b8260fa2822ef2152742ebe9e5b6
#
_entry.id   6896b8260fa2822ef2152742ebe9e5b6
#
_cell.length_a   1.000
_cell.length_b   1.000
_cell.length_c   1.000
_cell.angle_alpha   90.00
_cell.angle_beta   90.00
_cell.angle_gamma   90.00
#
_symmetry.space_group_name_H-M   'P 1'
#
loop_
_entity.id
_entity.type
_entity.pdbx_description
1 polymer ?
#
loop_
_entity_poly.entity_id
_entity_poly.type
_entity_poly.pdbx_seq_one_letter_code
_entity_poly.pdbx_strand_id
1 'polypeptide(L)'
;MLLRQRSQKVDLLKKVPMFSNLSNRHLNEVAKYADQLPVKAGKVLAEEGSLGWEFVFILEGKVRVEKHGKVINRLASGDFFGEVSLIDRGPRTATVIAETDMALLIVNSKSFDHLLDTVPGLPKKILISLCQYFRRAETGSSIQ
;
A
#
# COMPACT_ATOMS: atom_id res chain seq x y z
N MET A 1 -22.67 -7.66 11.91
CA MET A 1 -21.46 -6.88 12.30
C MET A 1 -20.26 -7.20 11.41
N LEU A 2 -19.76 -8.43 11.42
CA LEU A 2 -18.63 -8.81 10.57
C LEU A 2 -18.94 -8.67 9.08
N LEU A 3 -20.12 -9.08 8.64
CA LEU A 3 -20.52 -8.95 7.24
C LEU A 3 -20.61 -7.50 6.80
N ARG A 4 -21.11 -6.62 7.66
CA ARG A 4 -21.20 -5.19 7.37
C ARG A 4 -19.82 -4.55 7.23
N GLN A 5 -18.90 -4.88 8.15
CA GLN A 5 -17.53 -4.39 8.09
C GLN A 5 -16.81 -4.88 6.83
N ARG A 6 -17.02 -6.14 6.47
CA ARG A 6 -16.45 -6.71 5.25
C ARG A 6 -16.99 -6.03 3.99
N SER A 7 -18.30 -5.75 3.93
CA SER A 7 -18.90 -5.02 2.82
C SER A 7 -18.31 -3.63 2.67
N GLN A 8 -18.10 -2.92 3.79
CA GLN A 8 -17.48 -1.60 3.77
C GLN A 8 -16.05 -1.67 3.24
N LYS A 9 -15.26 -2.66 3.66
CA LYS A 9 -13.91 -2.86 3.15
C LYS A 9 -13.92 -3.16 1.66
N VAL A 10 -14.83 -4.00 1.19
CA VAL A 10 -14.95 -4.33 -0.23
C VAL A 10 -15.25 -3.07 -1.04
N ASP A 11 -16.16 -2.23 -0.57
CA ASP A 11 -16.48 -0.97 -1.25
C ASP A 11 -15.27 -0.04 -1.32
N LEU A 12 -14.48 0.02 -0.25
CA LEU A 12 -13.26 0.81 -0.23
C LEU A 12 -12.20 0.24 -1.18
N LEU A 13 -12.05 -1.09 -1.21
CA LEU A 13 -11.10 -1.76 -2.09
C LEU A 13 -11.41 -1.53 -3.56
N LYS A 14 -12.68 -1.42 -3.93
CA LYS A 14 -13.08 -1.12 -5.31
C LYS A 14 -12.57 0.22 -5.79
N LYS A 15 -12.30 1.15 -4.87
CA LYS A 15 -11.76 2.47 -5.20
C LYS A 15 -10.25 2.44 -5.42
N VAL A 16 -9.58 1.37 -5.04
CA VAL A 16 -8.14 1.20 -5.26
C VAL A 16 -7.94 0.66 -6.67
N PRO A 17 -7.23 1.37 -7.56
CA PRO A 17 -7.09 0.94 -8.95
C PRO A 17 -6.60 -0.50 -9.11
N MET A 18 -5.70 -0.93 -8.24
CA MET A 18 -5.15 -2.29 -8.26
C MET A 18 -6.23 -3.37 -8.11
N PHE A 19 -7.31 -3.06 -7.39
CA PHE A 19 -8.37 -4.03 -7.07
C PHE A 19 -9.67 -3.78 -7.81
N SER A 20 -9.78 -2.70 -8.58
CA SER A 20 -11.05 -2.29 -9.19
C SER A 20 -11.65 -3.32 -10.15
N ASN A 21 -10.82 -4.16 -10.77
CA ASN A 21 -11.25 -5.16 -11.74
C ASN A 21 -11.39 -6.56 -11.16
N LEU A 22 -11.23 -6.71 -9.84
CA LEU A 22 -11.36 -8.02 -9.21
C LEU A 22 -12.84 -8.39 -9.04
N SER A 23 -13.14 -9.68 -9.11
CA SER A 23 -14.47 -10.19 -8.79
C SER A 23 -14.79 -9.95 -7.31
N ASN A 24 -16.08 -9.98 -6.97
CA ASN A 24 -16.49 -9.85 -5.57
C ASN A 24 -15.87 -10.93 -4.68
N ARG A 25 -15.72 -12.13 -5.21
CA ARG A 25 -15.07 -13.22 -4.50
C ARG A 25 -13.64 -12.86 -4.09
N HIS A 26 -12.86 -12.31 -5.03
CA HIS A 26 -11.47 -11.95 -4.76
C HIS A 26 -11.36 -10.68 -3.92
N LEU A 27 -12.28 -9.74 -4.08
CA LEU A 27 -12.35 -8.56 -3.20
C LEU A 27 -12.64 -8.96 -1.75
N ASN A 28 -13.54 -9.92 -1.55
CA ASN A 28 -13.81 -10.46 -0.21
C ASN A 28 -12.60 -11.15 0.38
N GLU A 29 -11.82 -11.84 -0.44
CA GLU A 29 -10.58 -12.47 0.01
C GLU A 29 -9.56 -11.44 0.49
N VAL A 30 -9.37 -10.36 -0.28
CA VAL A 30 -8.48 -9.26 0.13
C VAL A 30 -9.00 -8.59 1.41
N ALA A 31 -10.30 -8.31 1.48
CA ALA A 31 -10.90 -7.66 2.65
C ALA A 31 -10.71 -8.47 3.93
N LYS A 32 -10.70 -9.77 3.82
CA LYS A 32 -10.51 -10.67 4.97
C LYS A 32 -9.15 -10.48 5.63
N TYR A 33 -8.11 -10.14 4.85
CA TYR A 33 -6.74 -10.01 5.32
C TYR A 33 -6.26 -8.57 5.46
N ALA A 34 -7.10 -7.59 5.13
CA ALA A 34 -6.75 -6.18 5.23
C ALA A 34 -7.38 -5.56 6.48
N ASP A 35 -6.56 -4.86 7.26
CA ASP A 35 -7.01 -4.15 8.45
C ASP A 35 -7.12 -2.66 8.15
N GLN A 36 -8.23 -2.06 8.53
CA GLN A 36 -8.45 -0.63 8.38
C GLN A 36 -7.84 0.11 9.56
N LEU A 37 -7.05 1.13 9.29
CA LEU A 37 -6.35 1.88 10.32
C LEU A 37 -6.48 3.38 10.09
N PRO A 38 -7.07 4.13 11.04
CA PRO A 38 -7.01 5.58 11.00
C PRO A 38 -5.68 6.06 11.59
N VAL A 39 -5.08 7.09 10.99
CA VAL A 39 -3.87 7.71 11.52
C VAL A 39 -4.01 9.22 11.50
N LYS A 40 -3.31 9.87 12.41
CA LYS A 40 -3.29 11.34 12.52
C LYS A 40 -2.13 11.92 11.72
N ALA A 41 -2.32 13.14 11.25
CA ALA A 41 -1.25 13.92 10.61
C ALA A 41 0.00 13.93 11.49
N GLY A 42 1.17 13.77 10.88
CA GLY A 42 2.45 13.76 11.57
C GLY A 42 2.95 12.36 11.94
N LYS A 43 2.11 11.33 11.85
CA LYS A 43 2.51 9.96 12.17
C LYS A 43 3.53 9.45 11.18
N VAL A 44 4.63 8.87 11.69
CA VAL A 44 5.60 8.16 10.85
C VAL A 44 5.07 6.76 10.61
N LEU A 45 4.79 6.44 9.35
CA LEU A 45 4.21 5.16 8.94
C LEU A 45 5.27 4.12 8.60
N ALA A 46 6.41 4.59 8.10
CA ALA A 46 7.57 3.75 7.79
C ALA A 46 8.81 4.60 7.97
N GLU A 47 9.89 4.01 8.47
CA GLU A 47 11.14 4.72 8.72
C GLU A 47 12.25 4.11 7.87
N GLU A 48 12.96 4.95 7.13
CA GLU A 48 14.07 4.54 6.27
C GLU A 48 15.08 3.71 7.05
N GLY A 49 15.47 2.57 6.50
CA GLY A 49 16.45 1.69 7.11
C GLY A 49 15.89 0.73 8.16
N SER A 50 14.66 0.95 8.63
CA SER A 50 14.05 0.05 9.61
C SER A 50 13.50 -1.20 8.94
N LEU A 51 13.31 -2.27 9.71
CA LEU A 51 12.63 -3.46 9.25
C LEU A 51 11.12 -3.27 9.44
N GLY A 52 10.36 -3.60 8.42
CA GLY A 52 8.91 -3.53 8.50
C GLY A 52 8.32 -4.13 7.25
N TRP A 53 7.40 -5.08 7.42
CA TRP A 53 6.90 -5.89 6.33
C TRP A 53 5.39 -5.83 6.28
N GLU A 54 4.87 -4.63 6.00
CA GLU A 54 3.46 -4.40 5.80
C GLU A 54 3.24 -3.76 4.44
N PHE A 55 2.18 -4.17 3.78
CA PHE A 55 1.69 -3.54 2.55
C PHE A 55 0.59 -2.56 2.95
N VAL A 56 0.70 -1.31 2.51
CA VAL A 56 -0.21 -0.25 2.93
C VAL A 56 -0.89 0.37 1.73
N PHE A 57 -2.23 0.38 1.72
CA PHE A 57 -3.04 1.10 0.74
C PHE A 57 -3.58 2.37 1.38
N ILE A 58 -3.50 3.48 0.66
CA ILE A 58 -4.03 4.77 1.11
C ILE A 58 -5.47 4.88 0.60
N LEU A 59 -6.42 4.88 1.54
CA LEU A 59 -7.83 5.10 1.23
C LEU A 59 -8.14 6.58 1.18
N GLU A 60 -7.66 7.34 2.17
CA GLU A 60 -7.85 8.78 2.28
C GLU A 60 -6.60 9.42 2.84
N GLY A 61 -6.34 10.65 2.43
CA GLY A 61 -5.23 11.44 2.95
C GLY A 61 -4.02 11.44 2.06
N LYS A 62 -2.96 12.05 2.56
CA LYS A 62 -1.70 12.25 1.82
C LYS A 62 -0.51 11.94 2.72
N VAL A 63 0.51 11.34 2.12
CA VAL A 63 1.81 11.15 2.76
C VAL A 63 2.89 11.86 1.97
N ARG A 64 3.96 12.26 2.66
CA ARG A 64 5.22 12.59 2.01
C ARG A 64 6.19 11.44 2.21
N VAL A 65 6.95 11.17 1.17
CA VAL A 65 8.00 10.15 1.18
C VAL A 65 9.33 10.89 1.22
N GLU A 66 10.16 10.57 2.23
CA GLU A 66 11.44 11.22 2.44
C GLU A 66 12.58 10.22 2.36
N LYS A 67 13.69 10.66 1.78
CA LYS A 67 14.92 9.88 1.76
C LYS A 67 16.09 10.79 2.10
N HIS A 68 16.89 10.40 3.10
CA HIS A 68 18.00 11.22 3.60
C HIS A 68 17.54 12.64 3.99
N GLY A 69 16.35 12.74 4.58
CA GLY A 69 15.78 14.00 5.05
C GLY A 69 15.14 14.88 3.98
N LYS A 70 15.12 14.43 2.73
CA LYS A 70 14.52 15.20 1.63
C LYS A 70 13.24 14.55 1.14
N VAL A 71 12.23 15.36 0.87
CA VAL A 71 10.97 14.88 0.27
C VAL A 71 11.25 14.50 -1.18
N ILE A 72 11.07 13.22 -1.50
CA ILE A 72 11.31 12.70 -2.84
C ILE A 72 10.02 12.39 -3.59
N ASN A 73 8.89 12.25 -2.88
CA ASN A 73 7.61 11.94 -3.51
C ASN A 73 6.47 12.24 -2.54
N ARG A 74 5.25 12.27 -3.08
CA ARG A 74 4.02 12.32 -2.31
C ARG A 74 3.04 11.30 -2.88
N LEU A 75 2.36 10.60 -1.97
CA LEU A 75 1.35 9.62 -2.33
C LEU A 75 0.01 10.05 -1.73
N ALA A 76 -1.07 9.64 -2.35
CA ALA A 76 -2.42 10.02 -1.96
C ALA A 76 -3.38 8.84 -2.14
N SER A 77 -4.67 9.09 -1.98
CA SER A 77 -5.73 8.09 -2.13
C SER A 77 -5.56 7.27 -3.41
N GLY A 78 -5.62 5.96 -3.27
CA GLY A 78 -5.41 5.00 -4.37
C GLY A 78 -4.00 4.50 -4.52
N ASP A 79 -3.02 5.18 -3.94
CA ASP A 79 -1.63 4.74 -3.96
C ASP A 79 -1.34 3.72 -2.87
N PHE A 80 -0.18 3.09 -2.95
CA PHE A 80 0.26 2.12 -1.96
C PHE A 80 1.77 2.22 -1.75
N PHE A 81 2.25 1.65 -0.66
CA PHE A 81 3.68 1.56 -0.37
C PHE A 81 3.98 0.32 0.47
N GLY A 82 5.27 -0.01 0.58
CA GLY A 82 5.74 -1.13 1.41
C GLY A 82 6.00 -2.42 0.63
N GLU A 83 5.68 -2.46 -0.67
CA GLU A 83 5.81 -3.67 -1.49
C GLU A 83 7.26 -4.10 -1.67
N VAL A 84 8.20 -3.16 -1.78
CA VAL A 84 9.61 -3.50 -2.01
C VAL A 84 10.14 -4.33 -0.85
N SER A 85 9.97 -3.85 0.38
CA SER A 85 10.46 -4.56 1.57
C SER A 85 9.75 -5.90 1.80
N LEU A 86 8.49 -6.01 1.40
CA LEU A 86 7.75 -7.27 1.47
C LEU A 86 8.30 -8.31 0.52
N ILE A 87 8.65 -7.89 -0.69
CA ILE A 87 9.09 -8.81 -1.75
C ILE A 87 10.53 -9.26 -1.51
N ASP A 88 11.45 -8.33 -1.24
CA ASP A 88 12.87 -8.65 -1.12
C ASP A 88 13.35 -8.85 0.32
N ARG A 89 12.47 -8.61 1.31
CA ARG A 89 12.77 -8.73 2.75
C ARG A 89 13.85 -7.77 3.22
N GLY A 90 14.15 -6.75 2.44
CA GLY A 90 15.11 -5.73 2.81
C GLY A 90 14.52 -4.67 3.73
N PRO A 91 15.36 -3.74 4.21
CA PRO A 91 14.88 -2.62 5.02
C PRO A 91 14.04 -1.65 4.21
N ARG A 92 13.28 -0.80 4.92
CA ARG A 92 12.48 0.25 4.29
C ARG A 92 13.39 1.19 3.49
N THR A 93 13.00 1.49 2.27
CA THR A 93 13.79 2.30 1.34
C THR A 93 13.64 3.80 1.57
N ALA A 94 12.60 4.20 2.30
CA ALA A 94 12.31 5.61 2.56
C ALA A 94 11.49 5.76 3.84
N THR A 95 11.40 6.99 4.33
CA THR A 95 10.52 7.36 5.44
C THR A 95 9.20 7.87 4.87
N VAL A 96 8.09 7.37 5.40
CA VAL A 96 6.74 7.77 4.96
C VAL A 96 6.03 8.42 6.15
N ILE A 97 5.60 9.65 5.97
CA ILE A 97 4.99 10.46 7.05
C ILE A 97 3.62 10.96 6.58
N ALA A 98 2.61 10.81 7.44
CA ALA A 98 1.29 11.33 7.17
C ALA A 98 1.30 12.86 7.18
N GLU A 99 0.95 13.49 6.07
CA GLU A 99 0.81 14.95 6.00
C GLU A 99 -0.57 15.42 6.46
N THR A 100 -1.56 14.56 6.33
CA THR A 100 -2.93 14.81 6.77
C THR A 100 -3.38 13.66 7.66
N ASP A 101 -4.55 13.80 8.27
CA ASP A 101 -5.24 12.65 8.84
C ASP A 101 -5.54 11.68 7.69
N MET A 102 -5.49 10.38 7.97
CA MET A 102 -5.55 9.37 6.93
C MET A 102 -6.41 8.18 7.33
N ALA A 103 -6.89 7.47 6.31
CA ALA A 103 -7.45 6.14 6.45
C ALA A 103 -6.62 5.19 5.58
N LEU A 104 -6.14 4.10 6.18
CA LEU A 104 -5.26 3.12 5.54
C LEU A 104 -5.89 1.74 5.57
N LEU A 105 -5.52 0.91 4.60
CA LEU A 105 -5.69 -0.55 4.68
C LEU A 105 -4.30 -1.18 4.76
N ILE A 106 -4.12 -2.06 5.74
CA ILE A 106 -2.81 -2.68 6.01
C ILE A 106 -2.92 -4.18 5.86
N VAL A 107 -1.99 -4.76 5.12
CA VAL A 107 -1.86 -6.21 4.94
C VAL A 107 -0.47 -6.61 5.43
N ASN A 108 -0.40 -7.53 6.41
CA ASN A 108 0.89 -8.01 6.90
C ASN A 108 1.57 -8.93 5.88
N SER A 109 2.86 -9.21 6.09
CA SER A 109 3.66 -9.97 5.12
C SER A 109 3.13 -11.37 4.85
N LYS A 110 2.67 -12.06 5.89
CA LYS A 110 2.14 -13.42 5.74
C LYS A 110 0.86 -13.44 4.91
N SER A 111 -0.04 -12.50 5.19
CA SER A 111 -1.27 -12.36 4.42
C SER A 111 -1.00 -11.89 2.99
N PHE A 112 -0.02 -11.02 2.82
CA PHE A 112 0.38 -10.55 1.49
C PHE A 112 0.85 -11.72 0.62
N ASP A 113 1.71 -12.59 1.15
CA ASP A 113 2.18 -13.79 0.44
C ASP A 113 1.00 -14.68 0.04
N HIS A 114 0.05 -14.88 0.95
CA HIS A 114 -1.16 -15.64 0.66
C HIS A 114 -1.99 -15.02 -0.48
N LEU A 115 -2.16 -13.70 -0.46
CA LEU A 115 -2.91 -13.00 -1.49
C LEU A 115 -2.22 -13.05 -2.84
N LEU A 116 -0.89 -13.00 -2.88
CA LEU A 116 -0.15 -13.16 -4.13
C LEU A 116 -0.45 -14.51 -4.79
N ASP A 117 -0.63 -15.55 -3.98
CA ASP A 117 -0.91 -16.90 -4.48
C ASP A 117 -2.38 -17.11 -4.86
N THR A 118 -3.30 -16.39 -4.21
CA THR A 118 -4.74 -16.69 -4.31
C THR A 118 -5.54 -15.69 -5.12
N VAL A 119 -5.03 -14.45 -5.30
CA VAL A 119 -5.73 -13.41 -6.07
C VAL A 119 -5.18 -13.36 -7.48
N PRO A 120 -5.95 -13.78 -8.50
CA PRO A 120 -5.46 -13.82 -9.87
C PRO A 120 -5.01 -12.45 -10.37
N GLY A 121 -3.83 -12.40 -10.96
CA GLY A 121 -3.28 -11.20 -11.57
C GLY A 121 -2.67 -10.20 -10.59
N LEU A 122 -2.76 -10.43 -9.27
CA LEU A 122 -2.19 -9.50 -8.30
C LEU A 122 -0.67 -9.35 -8.44
N PRO A 123 0.12 -10.44 -8.58
CA PRO A 123 1.57 -10.29 -8.77
C PRO A 123 1.91 -9.45 -10.00
N LYS A 124 1.22 -9.65 -11.11
CA LYS A 124 1.45 -8.89 -12.32
C LYS A 124 1.14 -7.42 -12.14
N LYS A 125 0.06 -7.09 -11.43
CA LYS A 125 -0.31 -5.70 -11.15
C LYS A 125 0.76 -5.00 -10.31
N ILE A 126 1.32 -5.71 -9.34
CA ILE A 126 2.42 -5.18 -8.52
C ILE A 126 3.65 -4.96 -9.38
N LEU A 127 4.01 -5.93 -10.24
CA LEU A 127 5.14 -5.78 -11.16
C LEU A 127 4.97 -4.58 -12.08
N ILE A 128 3.78 -4.36 -12.62
CA ILE A 128 3.49 -3.19 -13.46
C ILE A 128 3.72 -1.90 -12.67
N SER A 129 3.24 -1.84 -11.43
CA SER A 129 3.44 -0.66 -10.58
C SER A 129 4.91 -0.40 -10.31
N LEU A 130 5.70 -1.44 -10.05
CA LEU A 130 7.14 -1.31 -9.84
C LEU A 130 7.84 -0.82 -11.10
N CYS A 131 7.42 -1.30 -12.27
CA CYS A 131 7.95 -0.83 -13.55
C CYS A 131 7.64 0.66 -13.77
N GLN A 132 6.45 1.11 -13.39
CA GLN A 132 6.08 2.52 -13.50
C GLN A 132 6.93 3.38 -12.58
N TYR A 133 7.18 2.95 -11.36
CA TYR A 133 8.08 3.65 -10.45
C TYR A 133 9.50 3.72 -11.03
N PHE A 134 9.99 2.63 -11.58
CA PHE A 134 11.30 2.57 -12.19
C PHE A 134 11.43 3.56 -13.36
N ARG A 135 10.44 3.60 -14.23
CA ARG A 135 10.43 4.54 -15.36
C ARG A 135 10.42 5.99 -14.89
N ARG A 136 9.67 6.30 -13.83
CA ARG A 136 9.68 7.66 -13.27
C ARG A 136 11.04 8.02 -12.70
N ALA A 137 11.73 7.08 -12.07
CA ALA A 137 13.08 7.30 -11.55
C ALA A 137 14.06 7.60 -12.69
N GLU A 138 13.95 6.90 -13.83
CA GLU A 138 14.79 7.15 -15.00
C GLU A 138 14.56 8.54 -15.60
N THR A 139 13.36 9.11 -15.42
CA THR A 139 13.04 10.46 -15.93
C THR A 139 13.27 11.54 -14.88
N GLY A 140 13.93 11.22 -13.77
CA GLY A 140 14.22 12.15 -12.69
C GLY A 140 13.23 12.15 -11.54
N SER A 141 12.18 11.32 -11.62
CA SER A 141 11.24 11.11 -10.51
C SER A 141 11.79 10.03 -9.58
N SER A 142 11.26 9.99 -8.35
CA SER A 142 11.80 9.10 -7.33
C SER A 142 11.00 7.82 -7.20
N ILE A 143 11.70 6.73 -6.76
CA ILE A 143 11.09 5.46 -6.37
C ILE A 143 11.03 5.41 -4.86
N GLN A 144 9.89 5.00 -4.30
CA GLN A 144 9.74 4.82 -2.85
C GLN A 144 9.85 3.37 -2.40
#